data_0f01c23541a634c89627f49882ed2092
#
_entry.id   0f01c23541a634c89627f49882ed2092
#
_cell.length_a   1.000
_cell.length_b   1.000
_cell.length_c   1.000
_cell.angle_alpha   90.00
_cell.angle_beta   90.00
_cell.angle_gamma   90.00
#
_symmetry.space_group_name_H-M   'P 1'
#
loop_
_entity.id
_entity.type
_entity.pdbx_description
1 polymer ?
#
loop_
_entity_poly.entity_id
_entity_poly.type
_entity_poly.pdbx_seq_one_letter_code
_entity_poly.pdbx_strand_id
1 'polypeptide(L)'
;VLYGQGKWVRKKSPRLPHAPAPWSGRIGGSKPISVLGLGDSTIAGVGVSDADKGLVAQFCRHLAALSGRGVTWEALGESGATSKDILANFLPKAISHKADLILVSLGANDAKDLKPLWSTVSRFRKLLTSLHHA
;
A
#
# COMPACT_ATOMS: atom_id res chain seq x y z
N VAL A 1 8.80 -12.68 27.55
CA VAL A 1 8.37 -11.37 28.10
C VAL A 1 7.89 -10.46 26.94
N LEU A 2 8.70 -10.15 25.92
CA LEU A 2 8.34 -9.25 24.82
C LEU A 2 7.09 -9.68 24.02
N TYR A 3 6.93 -10.99 23.76
CA TYR A 3 5.77 -11.50 23.03
C TYR A 3 4.45 -11.32 23.80
N GLY A 4 4.48 -11.54 25.12
CA GLY A 4 3.32 -11.32 25.98
C GLY A 4 2.95 -9.84 26.11
N GLN A 5 3.96 -8.96 26.22
CA GLN A 5 3.77 -7.52 26.24
C GLN A 5 3.18 -7.02 24.92
N GLY A 6 3.68 -7.51 23.78
CA GLY A 6 3.14 -7.17 22.46
C GLY A 6 1.67 -7.55 22.31
N LYS A 7 1.27 -8.74 22.77
CA LYS A 7 -0.14 -9.17 22.79
C LYS A 7 -1.02 -8.28 23.69
N TRP A 8 -0.53 -7.92 24.86
CA TRP A 8 -1.26 -7.08 25.81
C TRP A 8 -1.47 -5.65 25.27
N VAL A 9 -0.41 -5.02 24.73
CA VAL A 9 -0.50 -3.69 24.08
C VAL A 9 -1.49 -3.74 22.93
N ARG A 10 -1.41 -4.76 22.07
CA ARG A 10 -2.31 -4.94 20.92
C ARG A 10 -3.79 -5.08 21.31
N LYS A 11 -4.06 -5.72 22.47
CA LYS A 11 -5.43 -5.87 23.00
C LYS A 11 -5.99 -4.55 23.54
N LYS A 12 -5.12 -3.67 24.06
CA LYS A 12 -5.49 -2.36 24.62
C LYS A 12 -5.44 -1.20 23.62
N SER A 13 -4.69 -1.34 22.52
CA SER A 13 -4.60 -0.28 21.51
C SER A 13 -5.87 -0.20 20.68
N PRO A 14 -6.45 1.00 20.51
CA PRO A 14 -7.61 1.17 19.65
C PRO A 14 -7.23 0.81 18.19
N ARG A 15 -8.15 0.11 17.52
CA ARG A 15 -8.00 -0.15 16.08
C ARG A 15 -8.52 1.07 15.34
N LEU A 16 -7.63 1.79 14.69
CA LEU A 16 -8.00 2.90 13.85
C LEU A 16 -8.63 2.38 12.55
N PRO A 17 -9.66 3.06 12.03
CA PRO A 17 -10.29 2.69 10.77
C PRO A 17 -9.37 2.97 9.58
N HIS A 18 -9.66 2.37 8.45
CA HIS A 18 -9.12 2.78 7.15
C HIS A 18 -9.60 4.18 6.81
N ALA A 19 -8.85 4.88 5.96
CA ALA A 19 -9.34 6.10 5.35
C ALA A 19 -10.68 5.83 4.65
N PRO A 20 -11.68 6.71 4.79
CA PRO A 20 -12.91 6.61 4.01
C PRO A 20 -12.64 6.76 2.51
N ALA A 21 -13.49 6.15 1.69
CA ALA A 21 -13.45 6.32 0.24
C ALA A 21 -13.78 7.78 -0.16
N PRO A 22 -13.30 8.21 -1.35
CA PRO A 22 -12.66 7.42 -2.40
C PRO A 22 -11.17 7.20 -2.14
N TRP A 23 -10.68 6.00 -2.47
CA TRP A 23 -9.25 5.64 -2.37
C TRP A 23 -8.50 5.91 -3.68
N SER A 24 -8.89 6.95 -4.36
CA SER A 24 -8.29 7.41 -5.62
C SER A 24 -8.47 8.90 -5.74
N GLY A 25 -7.65 9.52 -6.56
CA GLY A 25 -7.74 10.94 -6.81
C GLY A 25 -6.90 11.40 -8.00
N ARG A 26 -7.00 12.71 -8.23
CA ARG A 26 -6.25 13.38 -9.29
C ARG A 26 -5.67 14.69 -8.75
N ILE A 27 -4.42 14.93 -9.09
CA ILE A 27 -3.72 16.18 -8.89
C ILE A 27 -3.56 16.83 -10.27
N GLY A 28 -3.87 18.11 -10.36
CA GLY A 28 -3.93 18.85 -11.62
C GLY A 28 -2.65 18.79 -12.44
N GLY A 29 -2.77 19.22 -13.70
CA GLY A 29 -1.69 19.23 -14.70
C GLY A 29 -2.03 18.41 -15.93
N SER A 30 -1.29 18.66 -17.03
CA SER A 30 -1.41 17.92 -18.29
C SER A 30 -0.59 16.62 -18.24
N LYS A 31 -0.89 15.67 -19.11
CA LYS A 31 -0.17 14.39 -19.26
C LYS A 31 0.04 13.68 -17.90
N PRO A 32 -1.03 13.24 -17.24
CA PRO A 32 -0.95 12.69 -15.91
C PRO A 32 -0.08 11.41 -15.87
N ILE A 33 0.69 11.29 -14.78
CA ILE A 33 1.36 10.06 -14.40
C ILE A 33 0.34 9.22 -13.61
N SER A 34 0.15 7.97 -13.98
CA SER A 34 -0.71 7.04 -13.24
C SER A 34 0.10 6.35 -12.13
N VAL A 35 -0.33 6.50 -10.88
CA VAL A 35 0.32 5.91 -9.71
C VAL A 35 -0.61 4.95 -9.01
N LEU A 36 -0.14 3.75 -8.73
CA LEU A 36 -0.83 2.76 -7.93
C LEU A 36 -0.10 2.55 -6.60
N GLY A 37 -0.78 2.76 -5.48
CA GLY A 37 -0.32 2.32 -4.17
C GLY A 37 -0.77 0.88 -3.92
N LEU A 38 0.15 -0.01 -3.50
CA LEU A 38 -0.15 -1.41 -3.22
C LEU A 38 0.47 -1.82 -1.89
N GLY A 39 -0.33 -2.32 -0.95
CA GLY A 39 0.23 -2.76 0.32
C GLY A 39 -0.73 -2.92 1.49
N ASP A 40 -0.19 -2.69 2.68
CA ASP A 40 -0.86 -2.93 3.96
C ASP A 40 -1.61 -1.69 4.49
N SER A 41 -1.70 -1.59 5.82
CA SER A 41 -2.37 -0.48 6.52
C SER A 41 -1.83 0.91 6.16
N THR A 42 -0.57 1.02 5.76
CA THR A 42 0.04 2.28 5.36
C THR A 42 -0.56 2.78 4.04
N ILE A 43 -0.75 1.87 3.08
CA ILE A 43 -1.41 2.17 1.81
C ILE A 43 -2.91 2.39 2.01
N ALA A 44 -3.55 1.59 2.88
CA ALA A 44 -4.97 1.74 3.23
C ALA A 44 -5.29 3.05 3.97
N GLY A 45 -4.29 3.82 4.37
CA GLY A 45 -4.48 5.07 5.09
C GLY A 45 -5.12 4.88 6.47
N VAL A 46 -4.69 3.86 7.20
CA VAL A 46 -5.21 3.61 8.56
C VAL A 46 -4.87 4.78 9.47
N GLY A 47 -5.90 5.37 10.08
CA GLY A 47 -5.77 6.47 11.03
C GLY A 47 -5.74 7.88 10.43
N VAL A 48 -5.87 8.03 9.11
CA VAL A 48 -6.08 9.35 8.50
C VAL A 48 -7.57 9.62 8.28
N SER A 49 -7.95 10.90 8.29
CA SER A 49 -9.36 11.31 8.19
C SER A 49 -9.97 11.11 6.81
N ASP A 50 -9.12 11.09 5.78
CA ASP A 50 -9.50 10.85 4.38
C ASP A 50 -8.28 10.33 3.60
N ALA A 51 -8.52 9.65 2.47
CA ALA A 51 -7.46 9.05 1.66
C ALA A 51 -6.50 10.08 1.05
N ASP A 52 -6.97 11.30 0.87
CA ASP A 52 -6.18 12.44 0.36
C ASP A 52 -5.04 12.84 1.30
N LYS A 53 -5.14 12.49 2.59
CA LYS A 53 -4.08 12.68 3.59
C LYS A 53 -3.18 11.45 3.75
N GLY A 54 -3.52 10.35 3.09
CA GLY A 54 -2.76 9.11 3.12
C GLY A 54 -1.44 9.18 2.34
N LEU A 55 -0.59 8.19 2.57
CA LEU A 55 0.75 8.12 1.98
C LEU A 55 0.73 8.27 0.45
N VAL A 56 -0.18 7.57 -0.24
CA VAL A 56 -0.21 7.55 -1.71
C VAL A 56 -0.51 8.94 -2.26
N ALA A 57 -1.54 9.62 -1.73
CA ALA A 57 -1.91 10.95 -2.16
C ALA A 57 -0.82 11.98 -1.86
N GLN A 58 -0.17 11.90 -0.69
CA GLN A 58 0.93 12.81 -0.35
C GLN A 58 2.14 12.60 -1.25
N PHE A 59 2.52 11.35 -1.51
CA PHE A 59 3.56 11.02 -2.48
C PHE A 59 3.23 11.62 -3.86
N CYS A 60 2.00 11.47 -4.33
CA CYS A 60 1.57 11.97 -5.63
C CYS A 60 1.57 13.51 -5.70
N ARG A 61 1.27 14.23 -4.61
CA ARG A 61 1.41 15.68 -4.55
C ARG A 61 2.85 16.13 -4.75
N HIS A 62 3.78 15.48 -4.07
CA HIS A 62 5.20 15.77 -4.24
C HIS A 62 5.69 15.41 -5.65
N LEU A 63 5.26 14.28 -6.19
CA LEU A 63 5.58 13.88 -7.56
C LEU A 63 5.07 14.90 -8.59
N ALA A 64 3.84 15.37 -8.45
CA ALA A 64 3.27 16.40 -9.32
C ALA A 64 4.05 17.71 -9.23
N ALA A 65 4.39 18.16 -8.03
CA ALA A 65 5.17 19.38 -7.80
C ALA A 65 6.58 19.30 -8.42
N LEU A 66 7.24 18.16 -8.29
CA LEU A 66 8.59 17.97 -8.82
C LEU A 66 8.62 17.77 -10.33
N SER A 67 7.63 17.08 -10.88
CA SER A 67 7.59 16.76 -12.33
C SER A 67 6.93 17.83 -13.19
N GLY A 68 6.15 18.74 -12.60
CA GLY A 68 5.29 19.67 -13.32
C GLY A 68 4.14 19.01 -14.10
N ARG A 69 3.91 17.69 -13.90
CA ARG A 69 2.87 16.90 -14.57
C ARG A 69 1.67 16.68 -13.66
N GLY A 70 0.51 16.43 -14.25
CA GLY A 70 -0.61 15.88 -13.49
C GLY A 70 -0.30 14.48 -12.96
N VAL A 71 -0.98 14.07 -11.89
CA VAL A 71 -0.88 12.71 -11.34
C VAL A 71 -2.27 12.20 -11.05
N THR A 72 -2.57 10.98 -11.50
CA THR A 72 -3.74 10.21 -11.04
C THR A 72 -3.25 9.12 -10.12
N TRP A 73 -4.01 8.79 -9.08
CA TRP A 73 -3.60 7.76 -8.12
C TRP A 73 -4.77 6.89 -7.67
N GLU A 74 -4.46 5.66 -7.35
CA GLU A 74 -5.34 4.73 -6.64
C GLU A 74 -4.56 4.02 -5.54
N ALA A 75 -5.21 3.77 -4.39
CA ALA A 75 -4.63 3.02 -3.27
C ALA A 75 -5.34 1.67 -3.11
N LEU A 76 -4.60 0.59 -3.29
CA LEU A 76 -5.02 -0.79 -3.05
C LEU A 76 -4.31 -1.31 -1.79
N GLY A 77 -4.91 -1.08 -0.64
CA GLY A 77 -4.33 -1.47 0.64
C GLY A 77 -5.33 -2.09 1.60
N GLU A 78 -4.84 -2.97 2.47
CA GLU A 78 -5.65 -3.60 3.50
C GLU A 78 -4.89 -3.72 4.81
N SER A 79 -5.54 -3.33 5.92
CA SER A 79 -4.93 -3.40 7.24
C SER A 79 -4.62 -4.83 7.66
N GLY A 80 -3.37 -5.08 8.00
CA GLY A 80 -2.90 -6.41 8.38
C GLY A 80 -2.48 -7.31 7.23
N ALA A 81 -2.63 -6.87 5.98
CA ALA A 81 -2.25 -7.66 4.82
C ALA A 81 -0.78 -8.08 4.84
N THR A 82 -0.54 -9.34 4.52
CA THR A 82 0.78 -9.94 4.31
C THR A 82 1.09 -10.02 2.82
N SER A 83 2.34 -10.35 2.48
CA SER A 83 2.74 -10.60 1.10
C SER A 83 1.89 -11.68 0.41
N LYS A 84 1.39 -12.66 1.17
CA LYS A 84 0.48 -13.70 0.68
C LYS A 84 -0.88 -13.10 0.28
N ASP A 85 -1.43 -12.24 1.13
CA ASP A 85 -2.75 -11.63 0.91
C ASP A 85 -2.72 -10.70 -0.30
N ILE A 86 -1.65 -9.91 -0.44
CA ILE A 86 -1.47 -9.04 -1.61
C ILE A 86 -1.38 -9.85 -2.91
N LEU A 87 -0.61 -10.92 -2.94
CA LEU A 87 -0.52 -11.79 -4.11
C LEU A 87 -1.87 -12.42 -4.48
N ALA A 88 -2.66 -12.84 -3.49
CA ALA A 88 -3.92 -13.53 -3.72
C ALA A 88 -5.05 -12.59 -4.13
N ASN A 89 -5.17 -11.43 -3.45
CA ASN A 89 -6.38 -10.61 -3.50
C ASN A 89 -6.21 -9.33 -4.32
N PHE A 90 -5.00 -8.78 -4.43
CA PHE A 90 -4.76 -7.47 -5.03
C PHE A 90 -3.93 -7.49 -6.31
N LEU A 91 -3.06 -8.48 -6.48
CA LEU A 91 -2.20 -8.57 -7.66
C LEU A 91 -2.97 -8.60 -9.00
N PRO A 92 -4.08 -9.34 -9.16
CA PRO A 92 -4.84 -9.32 -10.42
C PRO A 92 -5.33 -7.92 -10.79
N LYS A 93 -5.84 -7.17 -9.80
CA LYS A 93 -6.28 -5.79 -10.01
C LYS A 93 -5.11 -4.85 -10.28
N ALA A 94 -4.00 -5.03 -9.57
CA ALA A 94 -2.80 -4.21 -9.76
C ALA A 94 -2.22 -4.35 -11.17
N ILE A 95 -2.17 -5.57 -11.71
CA ILE A 95 -1.72 -5.85 -13.08
C ILE A 95 -2.64 -5.17 -14.11
N SER A 96 -3.96 -5.26 -13.92
CA SER A 96 -4.93 -4.66 -14.86
C SER A 96 -4.93 -3.13 -14.86
N HIS A 97 -4.40 -2.50 -13.82
CA HIS A 97 -4.38 -1.05 -13.66
C HIS A 97 -3.46 -0.32 -14.65
N LYS A 98 -2.40 -0.97 -15.14
CA LYS A 98 -1.41 -0.39 -16.07
C LYS A 98 -0.86 0.96 -15.58
N ALA A 99 -0.41 1.00 -14.33
CA ALA A 99 0.17 2.20 -13.74
C ALA A 99 1.57 2.49 -14.31
N ASP A 100 1.91 3.78 -14.48
CA ASP A 100 3.27 4.21 -14.82
C ASP A 100 4.24 4.00 -13.65
N LEU A 101 3.72 4.07 -12.41
CA LEU A 101 4.48 3.91 -11.18
C LEU A 101 3.68 3.13 -10.14
N ILE A 102 4.32 2.17 -9.48
CA ILE A 102 3.71 1.42 -8.39
C ILE A 102 4.49 1.67 -7.09
N LEU A 103 3.81 2.23 -6.08
CA LEU A 103 4.33 2.43 -4.74
C LEU A 103 3.95 1.24 -3.86
N VAL A 104 4.93 0.42 -3.47
CA VAL A 104 4.70 -0.76 -2.63
C VAL A 104 5.12 -0.48 -1.19
N SER A 105 4.20 -0.66 -0.24
CA SER A 105 4.48 -0.63 1.21
C SER A 105 3.93 -1.90 1.85
N LEU A 106 4.83 -2.84 2.19
CA LEU A 106 4.45 -4.19 2.59
C LEU A 106 5.59 -4.87 3.35
N GLY A 107 5.27 -5.88 4.16
CA GLY A 107 6.24 -6.75 4.83
C GLY A 107 6.25 -6.65 6.35
N ALA A 108 5.77 -5.57 6.94
CA ALA A 108 5.68 -5.43 8.39
C ALA A 108 4.82 -6.53 9.04
N ASN A 109 3.74 -6.94 8.38
CA ASN A 109 2.87 -8.01 8.86
C ASN A 109 3.49 -9.40 8.68
N ASP A 110 4.25 -9.65 7.62
CA ASP A 110 5.02 -10.89 7.46
C ASP A 110 6.06 -11.03 8.59
N ALA A 111 6.79 -9.96 8.90
CA ALA A 111 7.78 -9.93 9.98
C ALA A 111 7.12 -10.11 11.36
N LYS A 112 6.02 -9.40 11.62
CA LYS A 112 5.25 -9.52 12.87
C LYS A 112 4.72 -10.93 13.12
N ASP A 113 4.28 -11.61 12.07
CA ASP A 113 3.74 -12.97 12.13
C ASP A 113 4.85 -14.04 12.09
N LEU A 114 6.11 -13.64 12.18
CA LEU A 114 7.30 -14.50 12.15
C LEU A 114 7.31 -15.45 10.94
N LYS A 115 6.84 -14.97 9.79
CA LYS A 115 6.89 -15.76 8.56
C LYS A 115 8.33 -16.04 8.16
N PRO A 116 8.65 -17.23 7.65
CA PRO A 116 10.00 -17.55 7.21
C PRO A 116 10.50 -16.54 6.17
N LEU A 117 11.68 -15.98 6.38
CA LEU A 117 12.25 -14.94 5.52
C LEU A 117 12.32 -15.37 4.05
N TRP A 118 12.77 -16.60 3.79
CA TRP A 118 12.87 -17.16 2.43
C TRP A 118 11.50 -17.18 1.72
N SER A 119 10.44 -17.51 2.44
CA SER A 119 9.06 -17.55 1.92
C SER A 119 8.56 -16.12 1.60
N THR A 120 8.87 -15.16 2.46
CA THR A 120 8.53 -13.74 2.26
C THR A 120 9.29 -13.17 1.06
N VAL A 121 10.60 -13.41 0.98
CA VAL A 121 11.44 -12.99 -0.17
C VAL A 121 10.92 -13.59 -1.50
N SER A 122 10.55 -14.88 -1.50
CA SER A 122 10.00 -15.54 -2.69
C SER A 122 8.70 -14.86 -3.16
N ARG A 123 7.81 -14.52 -2.23
CA ARG A 123 6.55 -13.80 -2.53
C ARG A 123 6.81 -12.40 -3.07
N PHE A 124 7.72 -11.66 -2.46
CA PHE A 124 8.11 -10.33 -2.95
C PHE A 124 8.70 -10.40 -4.36
N ARG A 125 9.59 -11.36 -4.61
CA ARG A 125 10.13 -11.57 -5.96
C ARG A 125 9.01 -11.84 -6.97
N LYS A 126 8.09 -12.76 -6.65
CA LYS A 126 6.93 -13.04 -7.50
C LYS A 126 6.08 -11.79 -7.75
N LEU A 127 5.79 -11.01 -6.69
CA LEU A 127 5.01 -9.77 -6.78
C LEU A 127 5.68 -8.78 -7.75
N LEU A 128 6.94 -8.46 -7.50
CA LEU A 128 7.67 -7.47 -8.30
C LEU A 128 7.85 -7.92 -9.75
N THR A 129 8.16 -9.20 -9.99
CA THR A 129 8.26 -9.74 -11.36
C THR A 129 6.91 -9.64 -12.09
N SER A 130 5.80 -10.00 -11.42
CA SER A 130 4.48 -9.90 -12.03
C SER A 130 4.05 -8.48 -12.36
N LEU A 131 4.40 -7.52 -11.51
CA LEU A 131 4.11 -6.09 -11.73
C LEU A 131 5.00 -5.48 -12.82
N HIS A 132 6.26 -5.94 -12.96
CA HIS A 132 7.19 -5.45 -13.97
C HIS A 132 6.80 -5.87 -15.40
N HIS A 133 6.15 -7.02 -15.55
CA HIS A 133 5.73 -7.56 -16.84
C HIS A 133 4.29 -7.18 -17.23
N ALA A 134 3.62 -6.38 -16.43
CA ALA A 134 2.24 -5.92 -16.66
C ALA A 134 2.19 -4.59 -17.40
#